data_48fee3ef5dc3ea861be993e4261c44fa
#
_entry.id   48fee3ef5dc3ea861be993e4261c44fa
#
_cell.length_a   1.000
_cell.length_b   1.000
_cell.length_c   1.000
_cell.angle_alpha   90.00
_cell.angle_beta   90.00
_cell.angle_gamma   90.00
#
_symmetry.space_group_name_H-M   'P 1'
#
loop_
_entity.id
_entity.type
_entity.pdbx_description
1 polymer ?
#
loop_
_entity_poly.entity_id
_entity_poly.type
_entity_poly.pdbx_seq_one_letter_code
_entity_poly.pdbx_strand_id
1 'polypeptide(L)'
;MSNGPITVTLTQQRDYQFQIDFGAPVPSLLGDEPPPLGQSAGPSPMQLLCAAVGNCLSDSLLFALRKFKQSPDPLHCTVTADVGRNAENRLRVLGIQATLQLGVPSGHLEHLDRVLSSFEAYCTVTQSVGQGIPIQVTVLDVDGSVLHGGQDAGMQA
;
A
#
# COMPACT_ATOMS: atom_id res chain seq x y z
N MET A 1 -23.49 1.39 -4.07
CA MET A 1 -23.48 2.69 -3.36
C MET A 1 -22.35 3.51 -4.00
N SER A 2 -22.68 4.61 -4.64
CA SER A 2 -21.63 5.53 -5.08
C SER A 2 -21.14 6.23 -3.82
N ASN A 3 -19.89 5.99 -3.45
CA ASN A 3 -19.25 6.86 -2.48
C ASN A 3 -19.14 8.23 -3.15
N GLY A 4 -19.65 9.28 -2.49
CA GLY A 4 -19.44 10.65 -2.95
C GLY A 4 -17.94 10.99 -3.04
N PRO A 5 -17.58 12.17 -3.52
CA PRO A 5 -16.19 12.58 -3.61
C PRO A 5 -15.53 12.56 -2.22
N ILE A 6 -14.30 12.02 -2.18
CA ILE A 6 -13.47 12.05 -0.97
C ILE A 6 -12.67 13.34 -1.00
N THR A 7 -12.75 14.12 0.09
CA THR A 7 -12.05 15.40 0.23
C THR A 7 -11.08 15.33 1.39
N VAL A 8 -9.87 15.77 1.16
CA VAL A 8 -8.82 15.96 2.18
C VAL A 8 -8.33 17.40 2.07
N THR A 9 -8.20 18.08 3.20
CA THR A 9 -7.73 19.47 3.23
C THR A 9 -6.34 19.55 3.85
N LEU A 10 -5.43 20.27 3.18
CA LEU A 10 -4.08 20.47 3.68
C LEU A 10 -3.86 21.94 3.97
N THR A 11 -3.38 22.23 5.18
CA THR A 11 -3.07 23.61 5.62
C THR A 11 -1.61 23.70 6.04
N GLN A 12 -0.86 24.55 5.36
CA GLN A 12 0.55 24.78 5.71
C GLN A 12 0.67 25.30 7.16
N GLN A 13 1.54 24.66 7.91
CA GLN A 13 1.90 25.10 9.27
C GLN A 13 3.18 25.96 9.25
N ARG A 14 4.22 25.43 8.65
CA ARG A 14 5.49 26.12 8.38
C ARG A 14 6.29 25.32 7.35
N ASP A 15 7.11 25.98 6.56
CA ASP A 15 8.02 25.36 5.58
C ASP A 15 7.31 24.26 4.77
N TYR A 16 7.76 23.00 4.87
CA TYR A 16 7.17 21.84 4.20
C TYR A 16 6.20 21.05 5.08
N GLN A 17 5.79 21.59 6.21
CA GLN A 17 4.85 20.97 7.14
C GLN A 17 3.42 21.36 6.82
N PHE A 18 2.58 20.37 6.57
CA PHE A 18 1.16 20.54 6.31
C PHE A 18 0.32 19.72 7.29
N GLN A 19 -0.63 20.39 7.94
CA GLN A 19 -1.68 19.66 8.65
C GLN A 19 -2.65 19.09 7.63
N ILE A 20 -2.83 17.75 7.66
CA ILE A 20 -3.70 17.01 6.77
C ILE A 20 -4.97 16.66 7.53
N ASP A 21 -6.09 17.21 7.08
CA ASP A 21 -7.41 17.00 7.67
C ASP A 21 -8.23 16.10 6.75
N PHE A 22 -8.65 14.96 7.26
CA PHE A 22 -9.45 13.96 6.56
C PHE A 22 -10.96 14.14 6.80
N GLY A 23 -11.37 15.13 7.60
CA GLY A 23 -12.74 15.31 8.05
C GLY A 23 -13.11 14.45 9.27
N ALA A 24 -14.03 14.97 10.09
CA ALA A 24 -14.46 14.27 11.30
C ALA A 24 -15.14 12.93 10.95
N PRO A 25 -14.97 11.86 11.74
CA PRO A 25 -14.24 11.80 13.02
C PRO A 25 -12.76 11.39 12.89
N VAL A 26 -12.18 11.42 11.69
CA VAL A 26 -10.81 10.94 11.46
C VAL A 26 -9.81 11.94 12.04
N PRO A 27 -8.85 11.50 12.87
CA PRO A 27 -7.80 12.38 13.36
C PRO A 27 -6.95 12.93 12.23
N SER A 28 -6.60 14.20 12.31
CA SER A 28 -5.66 14.82 11.38
C SER A 28 -4.23 14.33 11.64
N LEU A 29 -3.37 14.50 10.64
CA LEU A 29 -1.98 14.12 10.74
C LEU A 29 -1.08 15.23 10.17
N LEU A 30 0.14 15.39 10.69
CA LEU A 30 1.13 16.29 10.15
C LEU A 30 1.95 15.58 9.08
N GLY A 31 1.94 16.09 7.84
CA GLY A 31 2.86 15.70 6.79
C GLY A 31 4.11 16.58 6.79
N ASP A 32 5.26 16.02 6.45
CA ASP A 32 6.52 16.76 6.33
C ASP A 32 7.45 16.09 5.32
N GLU A 33 8.43 16.82 4.82
CA GLU A 33 9.50 16.26 4.02
C GLU A 33 10.71 15.87 4.90
N PRO A 34 11.56 14.94 4.45
CA PRO A 34 12.82 14.68 5.12
C PRO A 34 13.82 15.84 4.91
N PRO A 35 14.85 15.93 5.76
CA PRO A 35 15.95 16.88 5.53
C PRO A 35 16.60 16.68 4.14
N PRO A 36 17.06 17.74 3.47
CA PRO A 36 17.18 19.11 3.95
C PRO A 36 15.93 19.99 3.77
N LEU A 37 14.87 19.51 3.13
CA LEU A 37 13.66 20.31 2.86
C LEU A 37 12.81 20.47 4.12
N GLY A 38 12.54 19.39 4.82
CA GLY A 38 11.78 19.34 6.05
C GLY A 38 12.60 18.82 7.22
N GLN A 39 11.91 18.33 8.24
CA GLN A 39 12.49 17.84 9.50
C GLN A 39 12.05 16.41 9.83
N SER A 40 11.33 15.74 8.93
CA SER A 40 10.72 14.41 9.19
C SER A 40 9.79 14.43 10.42
N ALA A 41 9.06 15.54 10.66
CA ALA A 41 8.11 15.64 11.77
C ALA A 41 6.80 14.86 11.52
N GLY A 42 6.63 14.37 10.31
CA GLY A 42 5.53 13.51 9.89
C GLY A 42 5.88 12.76 8.60
N PRO A 43 4.99 11.91 8.08
CA PRO A 43 5.26 11.17 6.86
C PRO A 43 5.38 12.10 5.64
N SER A 44 6.29 11.74 4.74
CA SER A 44 6.42 12.38 3.44
C SER A 44 5.28 11.99 2.48
N PRO A 45 5.05 12.74 1.39
CA PRO A 45 4.06 12.38 0.38
C PRO A 45 4.25 10.96 -0.19
N MET A 46 5.50 10.52 -0.38
CA MET A 46 5.79 9.16 -0.86
C MET A 46 5.44 8.09 0.18
N GLN A 47 5.68 8.35 1.46
CA GLN A 47 5.26 7.45 2.54
C GLN A 47 3.75 7.37 2.65
N LEU A 48 3.03 8.47 2.43
CA LEU A 48 1.56 8.48 2.40
C LEU A 48 1.02 7.68 1.22
N LEU A 49 1.65 7.76 0.05
CA LEU A 49 1.31 6.92 -1.11
C LEU A 49 1.52 5.43 -0.80
N CYS A 50 2.66 5.07 -0.25
CA CYS A 50 2.95 3.69 0.17
C CYS A 50 1.93 3.19 1.21
N ALA A 51 1.59 4.02 2.19
CA ALA A 51 0.61 3.68 3.20
C ALA A 51 -0.78 3.45 2.59
N ALA A 52 -1.19 4.27 1.64
CA ALA A 52 -2.46 4.11 0.93
C ALA A 52 -2.52 2.78 0.14
N VAL A 53 -1.45 2.46 -0.59
CA VAL A 53 -1.34 1.20 -1.34
C VAL A 53 -1.38 -0.01 -0.41
N GLY A 54 -0.55 -0.01 0.63
CA GLY A 54 -0.46 -1.13 1.58
C GLY A 54 -1.75 -1.34 2.37
N ASN A 55 -2.38 -0.26 2.84
CA ASN A 55 -3.64 -0.34 3.57
C ASN A 55 -4.75 -0.94 2.68
N CYS A 56 -4.90 -0.44 1.46
CA CYS A 56 -5.94 -0.92 0.55
C CYS A 56 -5.73 -2.39 0.16
N LEU A 57 -4.49 -2.83 -0.08
CA LEU A 57 -4.18 -4.24 -0.35
C LEU A 57 -4.50 -5.13 0.85
N SER A 58 -4.11 -4.68 2.05
CA SER A 58 -4.40 -5.40 3.30
C SER A 58 -5.89 -5.55 3.53
N ASP A 59 -6.65 -4.48 3.35
CA ASP A 59 -8.11 -4.48 3.47
C ASP A 59 -8.76 -5.42 2.45
N SER A 60 -8.28 -5.41 1.20
CA SER A 60 -8.81 -6.26 0.14
C SER A 60 -8.58 -7.74 0.41
N LEU A 61 -7.36 -8.10 0.85
CA LEU A 61 -7.04 -9.49 1.22
C LEU A 61 -7.87 -9.94 2.43
N LEU A 62 -7.91 -9.11 3.47
CA LEU A 62 -8.67 -9.39 4.67
C LEU A 62 -10.17 -9.53 4.39
N PHE A 63 -10.74 -8.64 3.59
CA PHE A 63 -12.14 -8.70 3.18
C PHE A 63 -12.45 -10.00 2.41
N ALA A 64 -11.58 -10.37 1.46
CA ALA A 64 -11.77 -11.59 0.67
C ALA A 64 -11.71 -12.86 1.54
N LEU A 65 -10.77 -12.93 2.50
CA LEU A 65 -10.69 -14.04 3.45
C LEU A 65 -11.90 -14.10 4.37
N ARG A 66 -12.35 -12.96 4.90
CA ARG A 66 -13.51 -12.90 5.79
C ARG A 66 -14.83 -13.30 5.13
N LYS A 67 -14.98 -13.18 3.80
CA LYS A 67 -16.12 -13.76 3.07
C LYS A 67 -16.23 -15.27 3.26
N PHE A 68 -15.11 -15.95 3.44
CA PHE A 68 -15.06 -17.37 3.75
C PHE A 68 -14.92 -17.66 5.26
N LYS A 69 -15.17 -16.65 6.11
CA LYS A 69 -15.03 -16.74 7.58
C LYS A 69 -13.62 -17.11 8.03
N GLN A 70 -12.62 -16.77 7.23
CA GLN A 70 -11.20 -16.99 7.55
C GLN A 70 -10.57 -15.76 8.18
N SER A 71 -9.63 -15.96 9.10
CA SER A 71 -8.90 -14.89 9.79
C SER A 71 -7.39 -15.12 9.67
N PRO A 72 -6.67 -14.25 8.94
CA PRO A 72 -5.22 -14.35 8.80
C PRO A 72 -4.45 -13.62 9.91
N ASP A 73 -5.14 -13.10 10.91
CA ASP A 73 -4.62 -12.13 11.87
C ASP A 73 -3.44 -12.65 12.71
N PRO A 74 -2.43 -11.80 12.99
CA PRO A 74 -2.25 -10.45 12.48
C PRO A 74 -1.67 -10.43 11.06
N LEU A 75 -2.27 -9.64 10.16
CA LEU A 75 -1.75 -9.42 8.82
C LEU A 75 -0.70 -8.30 8.86
N HIS A 76 0.46 -8.52 8.28
CA HIS A 76 1.50 -7.50 8.09
C HIS A 76 1.62 -7.12 6.62
N CYS A 77 1.92 -5.85 6.37
CA CYS A 77 2.20 -5.36 5.02
C CYS A 77 3.42 -4.45 5.04
N THR A 78 4.38 -4.73 4.18
CA THR A 78 5.52 -3.86 3.92
C THR A 78 5.43 -3.35 2.49
N VAL A 79 5.56 -2.04 2.32
CA VAL A 79 5.52 -1.40 1.00
C VAL A 79 6.81 -0.61 0.77
N THR A 80 7.45 -0.86 -0.35
CA THR A 80 8.65 -0.16 -0.80
C THR A 80 8.36 0.52 -2.12
N ALA A 81 8.71 1.80 -2.25
CA ALA A 81 8.66 2.54 -3.48
C ALA A 81 10.06 2.80 -4.02
N ASP A 82 10.30 2.43 -5.26
CA ASP A 82 11.52 2.76 -5.98
C ASP A 82 11.39 4.17 -6.55
N VAL A 83 12.28 5.07 -6.11
CA VAL A 83 12.28 6.47 -6.53
C VAL A 83 13.53 6.73 -7.37
N GLY A 84 13.32 7.24 -8.57
CA GLY A 84 14.41 7.53 -9.51
C GLY A 84 14.05 8.68 -10.44
N ARG A 85 14.96 8.97 -11.37
CA ARG A 85 14.75 10.03 -12.37
C ARG A 85 14.26 9.44 -13.69
N ASN A 86 13.25 10.08 -14.26
CA ASN A 86 12.77 9.74 -15.60
C ASN A 86 13.69 10.34 -16.69
N ALA A 87 13.31 10.15 -17.95
CA ALA A 87 14.08 10.63 -19.10
C ALA A 87 14.29 12.16 -19.12
N GLU A 88 13.38 12.91 -18.50
CA GLU A 88 13.48 14.37 -18.35
C GLU A 88 14.23 14.81 -17.09
N ASN A 89 14.95 13.89 -16.43
CA ASN A 89 15.72 14.13 -15.22
C ASN A 89 14.86 14.60 -14.01
N ARG A 90 13.60 14.20 -13.94
CA ARG A 90 12.66 14.54 -12.87
C ARG A 90 12.41 13.32 -11.98
N LEU A 91 12.40 13.51 -10.65
CA LEU A 91 12.09 12.44 -9.70
C LEU A 91 10.67 11.91 -9.92
N ARG A 92 10.58 10.59 -9.90
CA ARG A 92 9.32 9.83 -10.04
C ARG A 92 9.37 8.58 -9.16
N VAL A 93 8.21 8.13 -8.75
CA VAL A 93 8.05 6.75 -8.24
C VAL A 93 8.02 5.84 -9.47
N LEU A 94 9.05 5.01 -9.61
CA LEU A 94 9.26 4.14 -10.77
C LEU A 94 8.56 2.80 -10.63
N GLY A 95 8.33 2.36 -9.40
CA GLY A 95 7.64 1.13 -9.07
C GLY A 95 7.32 1.04 -7.59
N ILE A 96 6.38 0.20 -7.25
CA ILE A 96 5.98 -0.10 -5.87
C ILE A 96 5.98 -1.61 -5.68
N GLN A 97 6.56 -2.09 -4.59
CA GLN A 97 6.53 -3.47 -4.16
C GLN A 97 5.78 -3.56 -2.84
N ALA A 98 4.74 -4.37 -2.78
CA ALA A 98 3.97 -4.60 -1.57
C ALA A 98 4.05 -6.09 -1.20
N THR A 99 4.47 -6.37 0.02
CA THR A 99 4.54 -7.71 0.58
C THR A 99 3.59 -7.83 1.76
N LEU A 100 2.58 -8.68 1.63
CA LEU A 100 1.65 -9.01 2.69
C LEU A 100 2.05 -10.35 3.30
N GLN A 101 2.11 -10.43 4.62
CA GLN A 101 2.43 -11.66 5.34
C GLN A 101 1.27 -12.05 6.24
N LEU A 102 0.83 -13.30 6.12
CA LEU A 102 -0.20 -13.88 6.97
C LEU A 102 0.33 -14.07 8.39
N GLY A 103 -0.54 -13.91 9.37
CA GLY A 103 -0.23 -14.15 10.78
C GLY A 103 -0.47 -15.60 11.22
N VAL A 104 -1.04 -16.44 10.35
CA VAL A 104 -1.32 -17.85 10.60
C VAL A 104 -0.84 -18.70 9.43
N PRO A 105 -0.55 -20.01 9.65
CA PRO A 105 -0.19 -20.91 8.56
C PRO A 105 -1.28 -21.00 7.50
N SER A 106 -0.91 -20.98 6.24
CA SER A 106 -1.83 -21.03 5.10
C SER A 106 -2.71 -22.29 5.10
N GLY A 107 -2.20 -23.39 5.60
CA GLY A 107 -2.96 -24.64 5.77
C GLY A 107 -4.16 -24.55 6.72
N HIS A 108 -4.26 -23.50 7.50
CA HIS A 108 -5.41 -23.22 8.37
C HIS A 108 -6.49 -22.36 7.68
N LEU A 109 -6.23 -21.90 6.46
CA LEU A 109 -7.14 -21.04 5.72
C LEU A 109 -7.76 -21.80 4.55
N GLU A 110 -9.08 -21.90 4.57
CA GLU A 110 -9.84 -22.51 3.48
C GLU A 110 -10.00 -21.51 2.31
N HIS A 111 -10.09 -22.05 1.10
CA HIS A 111 -10.31 -21.27 -0.14
C HIS A 111 -9.21 -20.24 -0.45
N LEU A 112 -8.02 -20.37 0.14
CA LEU A 112 -6.94 -19.39 0.00
C LEU A 112 -6.54 -19.17 -1.46
N ASP A 113 -6.40 -20.22 -2.27
CA ASP A 113 -6.05 -20.11 -3.70
C ASP A 113 -7.04 -19.22 -4.46
N ARG A 114 -8.34 -19.39 -4.17
CA ARG A 114 -9.38 -18.59 -4.78
C ARG A 114 -9.30 -17.12 -4.36
N VAL A 115 -8.99 -16.86 -3.09
CA VAL A 115 -8.80 -15.51 -2.57
C VAL A 115 -7.60 -14.87 -3.24
N LEU A 116 -6.44 -15.56 -3.26
CA LEU A 116 -5.20 -15.03 -3.82
C LEU A 116 -5.29 -14.73 -5.32
N SER A 117 -6.08 -15.51 -6.06
CA SER A 117 -6.27 -15.28 -7.50
C SER A 117 -7.12 -14.04 -7.84
N SER A 118 -7.79 -13.43 -6.88
CA SER A 118 -8.79 -12.40 -7.17
C SER A 118 -8.75 -11.14 -6.30
N PHE A 119 -8.13 -11.18 -5.11
CA PHE A 119 -8.25 -10.05 -4.16
C PHE A 119 -7.69 -8.73 -4.70
N GLU A 120 -6.61 -8.76 -5.47
CA GLU A 120 -5.97 -7.56 -6.02
C GLU A 120 -6.91 -6.78 -6.96
N ALA A 121 -7.74 -7.49 -7.73
CA ALA A 121 -8.69 -6.87 -8.66
C ALA A 121 -9.73 -5.97 -7.95
N TYR A 122 -9.94 -6.19 -6.66
CA TYR A 122 -10.88 -5.40 -5.85
C TYR A 122 -10.21 -4.27 -5.07
N CYS A 123 -8.88 -4.15 -5.14
CA CYS A 123 -8.15 -3.07 -4.47
C CYS A 123 -8.24 -1.78 -5.28
N THR A 124 -9.13 -0.88 -4.89
CA THR A 124 -9.39 0.38 -5.61
C THR A 124 -8.13 1.23 -5.79
N VAL A 125 -7.34 1.42 -4.72
CA VAL A 125 -6.13 2.26 -4.77
C VAL A 125 -5.09 1.63 -5.68
N THR A 126 -4.78 0.33 -5.51
CA THR A 126 -3.75 -0.36 -6.29
C THR A 126 -4.09 -0.41 -7.77
N GLN A 127 -5.37 -0.70 -8.10
CA GLN A 127 -5.81 -0.73 -9.50
C GLN A 127 -5.77 0.66 -10.15
N SER A 128 -5.99 1.72 -9.38
CA SER A 128 -5.91 3.10 -9.88
C SER A 128 -4.47 3.57 -10.03
N VAL A 129 -3.63 3.37 -9.00
CA VAL A 129 -2.21 3.75 -9.02
C VAL A 129 -1.45 2.95 -10.06
N GLY A 130 -1.77 1.66 -10.22
CA GLY A 130 -1.16 0.74 -11.17
C GLY A 130 -1.30 1.14 -12.64
N GLN A 131 -2.22 2.05 -12.98
CA GLN A 131 -2.33 2.60 -14.33
C GLN A 131 -1.12 3.44 -14.74
N GLY A 132 -0.40 4.02 -13.78
CA GLY A 132 0.75 4.88 -14.04
C GLY A 132 2.05 4.44 -13.36
N ILE A 133 1.97 3.64 -12.30
CA ILE A 133 3.11 3.17 -11.52
C ILE A 133 3.01 1.64 -11.41
N PRO A 134 3.98 0.85 -11.92
CA PRO A 134 3.98 -0.60 -11.77
C PRO A 134 3.96 -0.99 -10.28
N ILE A 135 3.04 -1.88 -9.91
CA ILE A 135 2.92 -2.40 -8.55
C ILE A 135 3.08 -3.92 -8.59
N GLN A 136 4.02 -4.42 -7.80
CA GLN A 136 4.21 -5.85 -7.59
C GLN A 136 3.67 -6.23 -6.21
N VAL A 137 2.84 -7.26 -6.16
CA VAL A 137 2.22 -7.75 -4.92
C VAL A 137 2.71 -9.15 -4.64
N THR A 138 3.16 -9.39 -3.42
CA THR A 138 3.56 -10.71 -2.93
C THR A 138 2.79 -11.02 -1.65
N VAL A 139 2.27 -12.23 -1.53
CA VAL A 139 1.66 -12.73 -0.29
C VAL A 139 2.50 -13.87 0.24
N LEU A 140 2.88 -13.77 1.50
CA LEU A 140 3.69 -14.76 2.20
C LEU A 140 2.87 -15.48 3.26
N ASP A 141 3.20 -16.74 3.48
CA ASP A 141 2.78 -17.49 4.65
C ASP A 141 3.49 -16.95 5.90
N VAL A 142 3.03 -17.37 7.06
CA VAL A 142 3.62 -17.01 8.36
C VAL A 142 5.09 -17.38 8.48
N ASP A 143 5.54 -18.42 7.79
CA ASP A 143 6.94 -18.87 7.75
C ASP A 143 7.79 -18.15 6.69
N GLY A 144 7.19 -17.24 5.91
CA GLY A 144 7.84 -16.47 4.86
C GLY A 144 7.83 -17.15 3.48
N SER A 145 7.22 -18.32 3.33
CA SER A 145 7.07 -18.96 2.02
C SER A 145 6.08 -18.19 1.13
N VAL A 146 6.36 -18.14 -0.18
CA VAL A 146 5.54 -17.38 -1.13
C VAL A 146 4.28 -18.15 -1.48
N LEU A 147 3.12 -17.51 -1.29
CA LEU A 147 1.79 -18.04 -1.62
C LEU A 147 1.24 -17.43 -2.91
N HIS A 148 1.59 -16.19 -3.22
CA HIS A 148 1.08 -15.47 -4.39
C HIS A 148 2.08 -14.41 -4.83
N GLY A 149 2.13 -14.14 -6.13
CA GLY A 149 3.14 -13.25 -6.68
C GLY A 149 4.53 -13.83 -6.48
N GLY A 150 5.47 -13.02 -6.09
CA GLY A 150 6.85 -13.45 -5.97
C GLY A 150 7.54 -13.44 -7.31
N GLN A 151 8.68 -12.85 -7.34
CA GLN A 151 9.44 -12.58 -8.54
C GLN A 151 9.69 -13.81 -9.38
N ASP A 152 9.44 -13.63 -10.67
CA ASP A 152 10.56 -13.84 -11.59
C ASP A 152 11.46 -12.60 -11.52
N ALA A 153 12.50 -12.66 -10.73
CA ALA A 153 13.63 -11.76 -10.84
C ALA A 153 14.35 -12.11 -12.16
N GLY A 154 13.68 -11.83 -13.25
CA GLY A 154 14.25 -11.75 -14.56
C GLY A 154 15.08 -10.48 -14.62
N MET A 155 16.30 -10.59 -14.13
CA MET A 155 17.41 -9.72 -14.48
C MET A 155 17.51 -9.72 -16.00
N GLN A 156 17.00 -8.68 -16.64
CA GLN A 156 17.41 -8.38 -18.01
C GLN A 156 18.36 -7.20 -17.92
N ALA A 157 19.59 -7.55 -18.28
CA ALA A 157 20.72 -6.67 -18.50
C ALA A 157 20.43 -5.59 -19.56
#